data_994d355d9a48db7369e15da574a412be
#
_entry.id   994d355d9a48db7369e15da574a412be
#
_cell.length_a   1.000
_cell.length_b   1.000
_cell.length_c   1.000
_cell.angle_alpha   90.00
_cell.angle_beta   90.00
_cell.angle_gamma   90.00
#
_symmetry.space_group_name_H-M   'P 1'
#
loop_
_entity.id
_entity.type
_entity.pdbx_description
1 polymer ?
#
loop_
_entity_poly.entity_id
_entity_poly.type
_entity_poly.pdbx_seq_one_letter_code
_entity_poly.pdbx_strand_id
1 'polypeptide(L)'
;MSKDINILYVVAEAVPFAKTGGLADVAGALPQTVKELGHEIRIMMPKYSSFSERKFRVHDVIRLREINIPIRGTCITSSVKSAFISSSKVKVQVYFLANDKYYGRDGIYVNPHTKKEYSDNDERFIFFCKGTLETLKKLGWRPDIIHCNDWHTGLIPAYLKTVYKDDPFFKNIKTVFTIHNLAYQGIFPKESFAKSDLPESIFTPDGVEFYGKFNFMKAGIVYADIINTVSEKYAQEIRSKEEFGFGLEKLLNKRKNDLYGIINGVDYNVWSPQTDEFIPTKYSAATISKKVENKKALLQKFNLKFDENIPVIGIIS
;
A
#
# COMPACT_ATOMS: atom_id res chain seq x y z
N MET A 1 -29.77 -4.50 -6.53
CA MET A 1 -28.39 -4.61 -7.07
C MET A 1 -27.54 -3.52 -6.43
N SER A 2 -26.41 -3.82 -5.82
CA SER A 2 -25.50 -2.79 -5.30
C SER A 2 -25.02 -1.94 -6.48
N LYS A 3 -24.95 -0.63 -6.27
CA LYS A 3 -24.41 0.29 -7.30
C LYS A 3 -22.94 -0.05 -7.52
N ASP A 4 -22.51 -0.21 -8.78
CA ASP A 4 -21.09 -0.34 -9.11
C ASP A 4 -20.36 0.93 -8.69
N ILE A 5 -19.23 0.79 -8.00
CA ILE A 5 -18.40 1.89 -7.51
C ILE A 5 -17.05 1.90 -8.21
N ASN A 6 -16.51 3.11 -8.40
CA ASN A 6 -15.20 3.34 -8.95
C ASN A 6 -14.20 3.53 -7.79
N ILE A 7 -13.13 2.74 -7.76
CA ILE A 7 -12.15 2.75 -6.68
C ILE A 7 -10.76 3.03 -7.24
N LEU A 8 -10.06 4.00 -6.67
CA LEU A 8 -8.61 4.13 -6.83
C LEU A 8 -7.92 3.50 -5.62
N TYR A 9 -7.20 2.42 -5.84
CA TYR A 9 -6.37 1.76 -4.83
C TYR A 9 -4.96 2.32 -4.89
N VAL A 10 -4.56 3.10 -3.87
CA VAL A 10 -3.26 3.79 -3.83
C VAL A 10 -2.33 3.07 -2.87
N VAL A 11 -1.15 2.69 -3.35
CA VAL A 11 -0.23 1.84 -2.61
C VAL A 11 1.23 2.11 -3.03
N ALA A 12 2.17 1.90 -2.12
CA ALA A 12 3.58 2.07 -2.42
C ALA A 12 4.19 0.90 -3.18
N GLU A 13 3.65 -0.31 -3.02
CA GLU A 13 4.16 -1.54 -3.65
C GLU A 13 3.01 -2.49 -4.00
N ALA A 14 3.14 -3.22 -5.10
CA ALA A 14 2.21 -4.26 -5.54
C ALA A 14 2.93 -5.32 -6.37
N VAL A 15 2.65 -6.60 -6.11
CA VAL A 15 3.10 -7.66 -7.02
C VAL A 15 2.35 -7.56 -8.35
N PRO A 16 3.01 -7.87 -9.47
CA PRO A 16 4.37 -8.40 -9.62
C PRO A 16 5.45 -7.34 -9.82
N PHE A 17 5.17 -6.05 -9.61
CA PHE A 17 6.07 -4.93 -9.96
C PHE A 17 7.10 -4.64 -8.87
N ALA A 18 6.65 -4.53 -7.64
CA ALA A 18 7.52 -4.18 -6.52
C ALA A 18 7.01 -4.85 -5.24
N LYS A 19 7.92 -5.41 -4.43
CA LYS A 19 7.57 -6.10 -3.18
C LYS A 19 8.71 -5.98 -2.17
N THR A 20 8.35 -5.55 -0.96
CA THR A 20 9.20 -5.65 0.24
C THR A 20 8.51 -6.48 1.33
N GLY A 21 7.19 -6.51 1.37
CA GLY A 21 6.41 -7.19 2.39
C GLY A 21 5.04 -7.67 1.92
N GLY A 22 4.18 -8.02 2.88
CA GLY A 22 2.83 -8.54 2.63
C GLY A 22 1.87 -7.53 2.01
N LEU A 23 2.15 -6.22 2.15
CA LEU A 23 1.38 -5.17 1.49
C LEU A 23 1.29 -5.40 -0.02
N ALA A 24 2.41 -5.76 -0.65
CA ALA A 24 2.48 -6.00 -2.08
C ALA A 24 1.62 -7.18 -2.54
N ASP A 25 1.54 -8.25 -1.73
CA ASP A 25 0.69 -9.42 -2.03
C ASP A 25 -0.79 -9.03 -2.00
N VAL A 26 -1.21 -8.30 -0.96
CA VAL A 26 -2.58 -7.80 -0.85
C VAL A 26 -2.91 -6.87 -2.02
N ALA A 27 -2.01 -5.95 -2.37
CA ALA A 27 -2.21 -5.00 -3.46
C ALA A 27 -2.24 -5.67 -4.85
N GLY A 28 -1.61 -6.81 -5.00
CA GLY A 28 -1.70 -7.61 -6.23
C GLY A 28 -2.98 -8.43 -6.35
N ALA A 29 -3.56 -8.89 -5.23
CA ALA A 29 -4.68 -9.81 -5.22
C ALA A 29 -6.05 -9.14 -4.99
N LEU A 30 -6.18 -8.29 -3.96
CA LEU A 30 -7.45 -7.67 -3.56
C LEU A 30 -8.12 -6.89 -4.70
N PRO A 31 -7.42 -6.04 -5.49
CA PRO A 31 -8.06 -5.32 -6.57
C PRO A 31 -8.67 -6.23 -7.65
N GLN A 32 -8.06 -7.39 -7.92
CA GLN A 32 -8.60 -8.35 -8.86
C GLN A 32 -9.93 -8.94 -8.35
N THR A 33 -9.97 -9.32 -7.06
CA THR A 33 -11.18 -9.85 -6.43
C THR A 33 -12.31 -8.81 -6.40
N VAL A 34 -11.98 -7.55 -6.06
CA VAL A 34 -12.96 -6.44 -6.07
C VAL A 34 -13.52 -6.22 -7.48
N LYS A 35 -12.68 -6.35 -8.51
CA LYS A 35 -13.14 -6.24 -9.90
C LYS A 35 -14.00 -7.44 -10.32
N GLU A 36 -13.71 -8.64 -9.85
CA GLU A 36 -14.54 -9.83 -10.05
C GLU A 36 -15.94 -9.69 -9.43
N LEU A 37 -16.06 -8.89 -8.37
CA LEU A 37 -17.33 -8.55 -7.73
C LEU A 37 -18.15 -7.48 -8.50
N GLY A 38 -17.63 -6.98 -9.62
CA GLY A 38 -18.33 -6.04 -10.51
C GLY A 38 -17.98 -4.57 -10.30
N HIS A 39 -17.03 -4.24 -9.42
CA HIS A 39 -16.61 -2.85 -9.21
C HIS A 39 -15.48 -2.46 -10.17
N GLU A 40 -15.43 -1.18 -10.56
CA GLU A 40 -14.28 -0.65 -11.29
C GLU A 40 -13.18 -0.24 -10.30
N ILE A 41 -12.03 -0.89 -10.38
CA ILE A 41 -10.88 -0.60 -9.53
C ILE A 41 -9.62 -0.42 -10.37
N ARG A 42 -8.83 0.61 -10.03
CA ARG A 42 -7.52 0.90 -10.62
C ARG A 42 -6.50 1.08 -9.51
N ILE A 43 -5.26 0.71 -9.79
CA ILE A 43 -4.15 0.85 -8.85
C ILE A 43 -3.32 2.07 -9.23
N MET A 44 -2.81 2.79 -8.24
CA MET A 44 -1.82 3.84 -8.39
C MET A 44 -0.62 3.55 -7.50
N MET A 45 0.59 3.51 -8.09
CA MET A 45 1.84 3.29 -7.36
C MET A 45 3.01 4.07 -7.98
N PRO A 46 4.14 4.24 -7.26
CA PRO A 46 5.34 4.83 -7.84
C PRO A 46 5.97 3.92 -8.92
N LYS A 47 6.59 4.55 -9.93
CA LYS A 47 7.36 3.86 -10.97
C LYS A 47 8.81 3.66 -10.51
N TYR A 48 9.05 2.60 -9.77
CA TYR A 48 10.43 2.25 -9.38
C TYR A 48 11.28 1.72 -10.54
N SER A 49 12.60 1.94 -10.48
CA SER A 49 13.55 1.38 -11.44
C SER A 49 13.69 -0.14 -11.33
N SER A 50 13.31 -0.71 -10.19
CA SER A 50 13.49 -2.13 -9.86
C SER A 50 12.75 -3.11 -10.75
N PHE A 51 11.78 -2.66 -11.56
CA PHE A 51 11.07 -3.56 -12.47
C PHE A 51 11.20 -3.16 -13.96
N SER A 52 11.25 -4.18 -14.81
CA SER A 52 11.40 -4.04 -16.26
C SER A 52 10.09 -3.61 -16.93
N GLU A 53 10.08 -2.46 -17.59
CA GLU A 53 8.95 -1.98 -18.38
C GLU A 53 8.59 -2.95 -19.52
N ARG A 54 9.60 -3.50 -20.19
CA ARG A 54 9.42 -4.48 -21.27
C ARG A 54 8.73 -5.76 -20.78
N LYS A 55 9.19 -6.32 -19.63
CA LYS A 55 8.63 -7.54 -19.04
C LYS A 55 7.16 -7.37 -18.71
N PHE A 56 6.78 -6.24 -18.16
CA PHE A 56 5.43 -5.95 -17.69
C PHE A 56 4.59 -5.15 -18.69
N ARG A 57 5.09 -4.94 -19.92
CA ARG A 57 4.38 -4.21 -20.99
C ARG A 57 3.87 -2.86 -20.49
N VAL A 58 4.75 -2.10 -19.85
CA VAL A 58 4.46 -0.75 -19.33
C VAL A 58 4.49 0.23 -20.50
N HIS A 59 3.45 1.04 -20.62
CA HIS A 59 3.29 2.01 -21.70
C HIS A 59 3.04 3.42 -21.12
N ASP A 60 3.46 4.44 -21.87
CA ASP A 60 3.12 5.82 -21.56
C ASP A 60 1.62 6.06 -21.72
N VAL A 61 1.03 6.75 -20.79
CA VAL A 61 -0.34 7.28 -20.94
C VAL A 61 -0.25 8.64 -21.61
N ILE A 62 -0.63 8.73 -22.90
CA ILE A 62 -0.41 9.93 -23.75
C ILE A 62 -0.90 11.21 -23.07
N ARG A 63 -2.12 11.18 -22.48
CA ARG A 63 -2.70 12.34 -21.76
C ARG A 63 -1.92 12.72 -20.51
N LEU A 64 -1.11 11.82 -19.96
CA LEU A 64 -0.40 11.96 -18.68
C LEU A 64 1.13 11.99 -18.85
N ARG A 65 1.62 12.31 -20.05
CA ARG A 65 3.08 12.44 -20.31
C ARG A 65 3.70 13.61 -19.58
N GLU A 66 2.89 14.58 -19.22
CA GLU A 66 3.32 15.75 -18.49
C GLU A 66 2.28 16.14 -17.45
N ILE A 67 2.61 15.97 -16.17
CA ILE A 67 1.79 16.37 -15.03
C ILE A 67 2.63 17.27 -14.15
N ASN A 68 2.12 18.47 -13.88
CA ASN A 68 2.76 19.42 -12.99
C ASN A 68 2.25 19.20 -11.57
N ILE A 69 3.14 18.78 -10.67
CA ILE A 69 2.85 18.48 -9.27
C ILE A 69 3.42 19.63 -8.42
N PRO A 70 2.55 20.42 -7.75
CA PRO A 70 3.00 21.52 -6.92
C PRO A 70 3.68 21.01 -5.65
N ILE A 71 4.89 21.47 -5.35
CA ILE A 71 5.62 21.18 -4.11
C ILE A 71 6.41 22.42 -3.71
N ARG A 72 6.25 22.89 -2.48
CA ARG A 72 6.95 24.06 -1.93
C ARG A 72 6.82 25.31 -2.81
N GLY A 73 5.62 25.58 -3.32
CA GLY A 73 5.39 26.73 -4.20
C GLY A 73 6.06 26.62 -5.58
N THR A 74 6.69 25.50 -5.92
CA THR A 74 7.21 25.17 -7.26
C THR A 74 6.43 24.04 -7.88
N CYS A 75 6.60 23.80 -9.18
CA CYS A 75 6.03 22.65 -9.87
C CYS A 75 7.12 21.68 -10.30
N ILE A 76 6.94 20.40 -9.97
CA ILE A 76 7.81 19.34 -10.48
C ILE A 76 7.04 18.59 -11.56
N THR A 77 7.58 18.55 -12.77
CA THR A 77 7.00 17.82 -13.87
C THR A 77 7.22 16.31 -13.71
N SER A 78 6.19 15.54 -13.96
CA SER A 78 6.17 14.08 -13.88
C SER A 78 5.39 13.51 -15.05
N SER A 79 5.46 12.19 -15.23
CA SER A 79 4.61 11.46 -16.16
C SER A 79 3.94 10.28 -15.49
N VAL A 80 2.91 9.74 -16.13
CA VAL A 80 2.28 8.50 -15.67
C VAL A 80 2.35 7.46 -16.78
N LYS A 81 2.82 6.29 -16.42
CA LYS A 81 2.80 5.08 -17.25
C LYS A 81 1.70 4.14 -16.77
N SER A 82 1.35 3.16 -17.58
CA SER A 82 0.39 2.15 -17.16
C SER A 82 0.73 0.75 -17.66
N ALA A 83 0.25 -0.25 -16.90
CA ALA A 83 0.22 -1.65 -17.25
C ALA A 83 -1.04 -2.30 -16.68
N PHE A 84 -1.12 -3.63 -16.76
CA PHE A 84 -2.22 -4.38 -16.17
C PHE A 84 -1.70 -5.51 -15.28
N ILE A 85 -2.38 -5.73 -14.16
CA ILE A 85 -2.36 -7.01 -13.46
C ILE A 85 -3.53 -7.83 -14.02
N SER A 86 -3.24 -9.03 -14.49
CA SER A 86 -4.23 -9.86 -15.17
C SER A 86 -4.36 -11.21 -14.50
N SER A 87 -5.59 -11.63 -14.23
CA SER A 87 -5.95 -13.03 -13.96
C SER A 87 -6.62 -13.64 -15.18
N SER A 88 -7.07 -14.88 -15.07
CA SER A 88 -7.88 -15.53 -16.10
C SER A 88 -9.24 -14.85 -16.33
N LYS A 89 -9.72 -14.10 -15.34
CA LYS A 89 -11.08 -13.52 -15.35
C LYS A 89 -11.09 -12.01 -15.59
N VAL A 90 -10.14 -11.27 -14.99
CA VAL A 90 -10.16 -9.81 -14.99
C VAL A 90 -8.79 -9.21 -15.28
N LYS A 91 -8.82 -7.94 -15.71
CA LYS A 91 -7.62 -7.11 -15.86
C LYS A 91 -7.79 -5.84 -15.03
N VAL A 92 -6.89 -5.59 -14.10
CA VAL A 92 -6.85 -4.38 -13.28
C VAL A 92 -5.79 -3.44 -13.83
N GLN A 93 -6.19 -2.22 -14.17
CA GLN A 93 -5.26 -1.20 -14.65
C GLN A 93 -4.41 -0.66 -13.51
N VAL A 94 -3.10 -0.59 -13.74
CA VAL A 94 -2.13 0.01 -12.81
C VAL A 94 -1.54 1.23 -13.45
N TYR A 95 -1.58 2.35 -12.74
CA TYR A 95 -0.89 3.58 -13.07
C TYR A 95 0.39 3.70 -12.25
N PHE A 96 1.45 4.17 -12.88
CA PHE A 96 2.75 4.38 -12.26
C PHE A 96 3.13 5.86 -12.37
N LEU A 97 3.23 6.54 -11.23
CA LEU A 97 3.79 7.89 -11.18
C LEU A 97 5.31 7.81 -11.41
N ALA A 98 5.78 8.38 -12.51
CA ALA A 98 7.16 8.28 -12.94
C ALA A 98 7.91 9.59 -12.71
N ASN A 99 8.98 9.55 -11.93
CA ASN A 99 9.93 10.63 -11.76
C ASN A 99 11.28 10.04 -11.36
N ASP A 100 12.31 10.22 -12.18
CA ASP A 100 13.60 9.57 -11.99
C ASP A 100 14.33 10.06 -10.73
N LYS A 101 14.16 11.33 -10.35
CA LYS A 101 14.73 11.86 -9.11
C LYS A 101 14.24 11.07 -7.89
N TYR A 102 12.96 10.74 -7.83
CA TYR A 102 12.34 10.12 -6.68
C TYR A 102 12.30 8.59 -6.74
N TYR A 103 12.12 8.02 -7.93
CA TYR A 103 11.87 6.57 -8.07
C TYR A 103 12.85 5.84 -8.98
N GLY A 104 13.72 6.56 -9.70
CA GLY A 104 14.78 5.99 -10.53
C GLY A 104 15.99 5.48 -9.72
N ARG A 105 15.76 4.89 -8.55
CA ARG A 105 16.80 4.47 -7.60
C ARG A 105 16.71 2.98 -7.31
N ASP A 106 17.80 2.41 -6.82
CA ASP A 106 17.82 1.03 -6.34
C ASP A 106 17.05 0.90 -5.03
N GLY A 107 16.22 -0.14 -4.92
CA GLY A 107 15.35 -0.37 -3.77
C GLY A 107 14.12 0.53 -3.75
N ILE A 108 13.25 0.33 -2.75
CA ILE A 108 11.97 1.03 -2.64
C ILE A 108 12.04 2.10 -1.55
N TYR A 109 12.32 1.75 -0.31
CA TYR A 109 12.37 2.64 0.85
C TYR A 109 13.79 2.84 1.38
N VAL A 110 14.61 1.82 1.19
CA VAL A 110 15.95 1.67 1.72
C VAL A 110 16.92 1.52 0.57
N ASN A 111 18.05 2.18 0.65
CA ASN A 111 19.16 1.95 -0.26
C ASN A 111 19.76 0.55 0.01
N PRO A 112 19.76 -0.38 -0.95
CA PRO A 112 20.18 -1.75 -0.74
C PRO A 112 21.68 -1.88 -0.42
N HIS A 113 22.49 -0.90 -0.80
CA HIS A 113 23.93 -0.88 -0.56
C HIS A 113 24.26 -0.39 0.85
N THR A 114 23.65 0.71 1.28
CA THR A 114 23.91 1.32 2.60
C THR A 114 23.03 0.76 3.72
N LYS A 115 21.97 0.04 3.38
CA LYS A 115 20.93 -0.46 4.31
C LYS A 115 20.24 0.62 5.12
N LYS A 116 20.33 1.89 4.68
CA LYS A 116 19.67 3.04 5.31
C LYS A 116 18.49 3.50 4.49
N GLU A 117 17.47 3.99 5.17
CA GLU A 117 16.37 4.68 4.51
C GLU A 117 16.86 5.88 3.71
N TYR A 118 16.16 6.18 2.62
CA TYR A 118 16.43 7.40 1.87
C TYR A 118 16.02 8.62 2.71
N SER A 119 16.94 9.58 2.85
CA SER A 119 16.74 10.79 3.67
C SER A 119 15.62 11.70 3.17
N ASP A 120 15.21 11.53 1.92
CA ASP A 120 14.13 12.26 1.26
C ASP A 120 12.84 11.44 1.10
N ASN A 121 12.65 10.38 1.88
CA ASN A 121 11.41 9.60 1.86
C ASN A 121 10.17 10.44 2.15
N ASP A 122 10.29 11.49 2.99
CA ASP A 122 9.24 12.47 3.20
C ASP A 122 8.80 13.14 1.89
N GLU A 123 9.75 13.71 1.14
CA GLU A 123 9.49 14.41 -0.12
C GLU A 123 8.96 13.46 -1.19
N ARG A 124 9.51 12.25 -1.27
CA ARG A 124 9.08 11.20 -2.21
C ARG A 124 7.61 10.84 -2.05
N PHE A 125 7.14 10.67 -0.83
CA PHE A 125 5.76 10.26 -0.58
C PHE A 125 4.79 11.45 -0.46
N ILE A 126 5.25 12.66 -0.13
CA ILE A 126 4.52 13.90 -0.39
C ILE A 126 4.24 14.02 -1.89
N PHE A 127 5.28 13.88 -2.71
CA PHE A 127 5.17 13.93 -4.18
C PHE A 127 4.21 12.86 -4.71
N PHE A 128 4.27 11.63 -4.18
CA PHE A 128 3.37 10.55 -4.57
C PHE A 128 1.90 10.88 -4.26
N CYS A 129 1.61 11.35 -3.06
CA CYS A 129 0.25 11.70 -2.65
C CYS A 129 -0.33 12.81 -3.51
N LYS A 130 0.40 13.91 -3.71
CA LYS A 130 -0.03 15.02 -4.55
C LYS A 130 -0.12 14.61 -6.02
N GLY A 131 0.86 13.90 -6.54
CA GLY A 131 0.89 13.39 -7.91
C GLY A 131 -0.27 12.44 -8.21
N THR A 132 -0.72 11.66 -7.24
CA THR A 132 -1.93 10.84 -7.36
C THR A 132 -3.16 11.70 -7.61
N LEU A 133 -3.35 12.76 -6.83
CA LEU A 133 -4.50 13.66 -6.97
C LEU A 133 -4.46 14.45 -8.29
N GLU A 134 -3.30 14.99 -8.66
CA GLU A 134 -3.13 15.68 -9.93
C GLU A 134 -3.33 14.74 -11.14
N THR A 135 -2.92 13.48 -11.01
CA THR A 135 -3.18 12.45 -12.03
C THR A 135 -4.68 12.25 -12.25
N LEU A 136 -5.46 12.13 -11.19
CA LEU A 136 -6.91 11.96 -11.29
C LEU A 136 -7.58 13.13 -12.02
N LYS A 137 -7.22 14.36 -11.67
CA LYS A 137 -7.72 15.59 -12.32
C LYS A 137 -7.37 15.60 -13.81
N LYS A 138 -6.10 15.37 -14.14
CA LYS A 138 -5.61 15.38 -15.53
C LYS A 138 -6.23 14.26 -16.36
N LEU A 139 -6.43 13.08 -15.77
CA LEU A 139 -7.10 11.95 -16.39
C LEU A 139 -8.59 12.21 -16.61
N GLY A 140 -9.23 13.03 -15.76
CA GLY A 140 -10.68 13.25 -15.75
C GLY A 140 -11.47 12.03 -15.29
N TRP A 141 -10.79 11.06 -14.62
CA TRP A 141 -11.45 9.91 -14.05
C TRP A 141 -11.65 10.10 -12.54
N ARG A 142 -12.90 10.19 -12.14
CA ARG A 142 -13.29 10.48 -10.76
C ARG A 142 -13.71 9.18 -10.07
N PRO A 143 -12.94 8.68 -9.09
CA PRO A 143 -13.38 7.56 -8.28
C PRO A 143 -14.45 7.99 -7.27
N ASP A 144 -15.27 7.04 -6.83
CA ASP A 144 -16.17 7.22 -5.67
C ASP A 144 -15.37 7.07 -4.36
N ILE A 145 -14.34 6.21 -4.38
CA ILE A 145 -13.49 5.90 -3.22
C ILE A 145 -12.01 5.97 -3.61
N ILE A 146 -11.20 6.64 -2.79
CA ILE A 146 -9.74 6.48 -2.79
C ILE A 146 -9.35 5.61 -1.60
N HIS A 147 -8.82 4.41 -1.88
CA HIS A 147 -8.37 3.47 -0.88
C HIS A 147 -6.86 3.60 -0.70
N CYS A 148 -6.45 4.21 0.38
CA CYS A 148 -5.07 4.50 0.75
C CYS A 148 -4.49 3.40 1.62
N ASN A 149 -3.22 3.04 1.41
CA ASN A 149 -2.57 1.94 2.11
C ASN A 149 -1.27 2.38 2.76
N ASP A 150 -1.18 2.24 4.06
CA ASP A 150 -0.07 2.60 4.94
C ASP A 150 0.39 4.07 4.84
N TRP A 151 1.39 4.45 5.63
CA TRP A 151 1.88 5.81 5.77
C TRP A 151 2.25 6.50 4.45
N HIS A 152 2.70 5.73 3.46
CA HIS A 152 3.10 6.24 2.15
C HIS A 152 1.98 7.00 1.42
N THR A 153 0.75 6.70 1.75
CA THR A 153 -0.46 7.27 1.15
C THR A 153 -1.27 8.10 2.14
N GLY A 154 -0.81 8.19 3.40
CA GLY A 154 -1.54 8.77 4.51
C GLY A 154 -1.86 10.26 4.36
N LEU A 155 -1.13 11.00 3.52
CA LEU A 155 -1.40 12.41 3.26
C LEU A 155 -2.59 12.66 2.31
N ILE A 156 -3.00 11.66 1.51
CA ILE A 156 -4.12 11.84 0.56
C ILE A 156 -5.41 12.25 1.27
N PRO A 157 -5.87 11.56 2.34
CA PRO A 157 -7.05 12.00 3.08
C PRO A 157 -6.92 13.43 3.63
N ALA A 158 -5.73 13.81 4.14
CA ALA A 158 -5.48 15.16 4.64
C ALA A 158 -5.59 16.22 3.54
N TYR A 159 -5.01 15.96 2.37
CA TYR A 159 -5.16 16.84 1.21
C TYR A 159 -6.61 17.04 0.80
N LEU A 160 -7.38 15.96 0.73
CA LEU A 160 -8.81 16.03 0.34
C LEU A 160 -9.67 16.80 1.33
N LYS A 161 -9.34 16.75 2.62
CA LYS A 161 -10.07 17.47 3.68
C LYS A 161 -9.57 18.90 3.91
N THR A 162 -8.46 19.31 3.28
CA THR A 162 -7.84 20.64 3.46
C THR A 162 -7.66 21.36 2.12
N VAL A 163 -6.55 21.09 1.42
CA VAL A 163 -6.14 21.78 0.19
C VAL A 163 -7.16 21.65 -0.94
N TYR A 164 -7.77 20.47 -1.09
CA TYR A 164 -8.74 20.17 -2.14
C TYR A 164 -10.19 20.14 -1.63
N LYS A 165 -10.45 20.63 -0.41
CA LYS A 165 -11.77 20.59 0.23
C LYS A 165 -12.89 21.19 -0.64
N ASP A 166 -12.59 22.31 -1.29
CA ASP A 166 -13.57 23.05 -2.09
C ASP A 166 -13.42 22.78 -3.60
N ASP A 167 -12.54 21.87 -4.01
CA ASP A 167 -12.38 21.48 -5.41
C ASP A 167 -13.56 20.61 -5.86
N PRO A 168 -14.34 21.06 -6.87
CA PRO A 168 -15.53 20.34 -7.33
C PRO A 168 -15.23 18.91 -7.81
N PHE A 169 -14.02 18.64 -8.29
CA PHE A 169 -13.61 17.31 -8.73
C PHE A 169 -13.57 16.32 -7.58
N PHE A 170 -13.11 16.75 -6.40
CA PHE A 170 -12.91 15.87 -5.23
C PHE A 170 -14.07 15.87 -4.22
N LYS A 171 -15.01 16.79 -4.34
CA LYS A 171 -16.04 17.12 -3.32
C LYS A 171 -16.77 15.94 -2.68
N ASN A 172 -17.00 14.84 -3.40
CA ASN A 172 -17.79 13.71 -2.88
C ASN A 172 -17.00 12.41 -2.80
N ILE A 173 -15.69 12.45 -3.03
CA ILE A 173 -14.82 11.27 -2.95
C ILE A 173 -14.68 10.89 -1.48
N LYS A 174 -14.89 9.61 -1.18
CA LYS A 174 -14.67 9.02 0.14
C LYS A 174 -13.30 8.38 0.22
N THR A 175 -12.77 8.28 1.43
CA THR A 175 -11.46 7.69 1.67
C THR A 175 -11.56 6.50 2.61
N VAL A 176 -10.89 5.42 2.24
CA VAL A 176 -10.59 4.27 3.09
C VAL A 176 -9.09 4.26 3.34
N PHE A 177 -8.68 4.10 4.57
CA PHE A 177 -7.26 4.03 4.94
C PHE A 177 -6.96 2.71 5.63
N THR A 178 -6.12 1.87 5.00
CA THR A 178 -5.71 0.57 5.54
C THR A 178 -4.37 0.66 6.24
N ILE A 179 -4.33 0.20 7.48
CA ILE A 179 -3.13 0.02 8.29
C ILE A 179 -2.70 -1.45 8.15
N HIS A 180 -1.61 -1.71 7.43
CA HIS A 180 -1.03 -3.06 7.33
C HIS A 180 -0.07 -3.31 8.49
N ASN A 181 0.76 -2.32 8.86
CA ASN A 181 1.64 -2.41 10.01
C ASN A 181 1.84 -1.03 10.64
N LEU A 182 1.28 -0.84 11.83
CA LEU A 182 1.32 0.44 12.56
C LEU A 182 2.72 0.80 13.09
N ALA A 183 3.65 -0.15 13.15
CA ALA A 183 5.03 0.12 13.56
C ALA A 183 5.76 1.03 12.56
N TYR A 184 5.36 1.02 11.29
CA TYR A 184 5.90 1.88 10.25
C TYR A 184 4.98 3.06 10.01
N GLN A 185 5.32 4.23 10.56
CA GLN A 185 4.42 5.38 10.58
C GLN A 185 4.78 6.51 9.62
N GLY A 186 5.99 6.50 9.03
CA GLY A 186 6.44 7.64 8.25
C GLY A 186 6.53 8.91 9.11
N ILE A 187 7.39 8.87 10.13
CA ILE A 187 7.62 9.98 11.05
C ILE A 187 8.84 10.76 10.59
N PHE A 188 8.64 12.02 10.26
CA PHE A 188 9.66 12.90 9.71
C PHE A 188 9.85 14.15 10.57
N PRO A 189 10.99 14.84 10.47
CA PRO A 189 11.21 16.11 11.16
C PRO A 189 10.10 17.13 10.84
N LYS A 190 9.88 18.10 11.73
CA LYS A 190 8.87 19.16 11.54
C LYS A 190 9.06 19.92 10.23
N GLU A 191 10.30 20.11 9.80
CA GLU A 191 10.67 20.80 8.57
C GLU A 191 10.10 20.12 7.32
N SER A 192 9.82 18.82 7.39
CA SER A 192 9.16 18.07 6.32
C SER A 192 7.71 18.50 6.12
N PHE A 193 7.06 19.05 7.14
CA PHE A 193 5.69 19.55 7.02
C PHE A 193 5.59 20.71 6.02
N ALA A 194 6.54 21.65 6.03
CA ALA A 194 6.58 22.74 5.07
C ALA A 194 6.71 22.29 3.60
N LYS A 195 7.21 21.05 3.37
CA LYS A 195 7.30 20.47 2.02
C LYS A 195 5.95 20.01 1.49
N SER A 196 4.99 19.74 2.38
CA SER A 196 3.70 19.17 2.03
C SER A 196 2.70 20.18 1.44
N ASP A 197 2.89 21.47 1.66
CA ASP A 197 1.92 22.56 1.38
C ASP A 197 0.56 22.34 2.07
N LEU A 198 0.52 21.55 3.14
CA LEU A 198 -0.64 21.43 4.00
C LEU A 198 -0.76 22.69 4.88
N PRO A 199 -1.98 23.15 5.22
CA PRO A 199 -2.17 24.35 6.02
C PRO A 199 -1.61 24.17 7.43
N GLU A 200 -0.92 25.18 7.95
CA GLU A 200 -0.31 25.19 9.29
C GLU A 200 -1.33 24.84 10.41
N SER A 201 -2.59 25.15 10.19
CA SER A 201 -3.68 24.88 11.16
C SER A 201 -3.86 23.40 11.51
N ILE A 202 -3.34 22.47 10.68
CA ILE A 202 -3.42 21.04 10.97
C ILE A 202 -2.15 20.46 11.61
N PHE A 203 -1.09 21.26 11.75
CA PHE A 203 0.11 20.83 12.49
C PHE A 203 -0.10 20.99 14.00
N THR A 204 -1.00 20.18 14.53
CA THR A 204 -1.41 20.17 15.94
C THR A 204 -1.45 18.75 16.48
N PRO A 205 -1.45 18.57 17.83
CA PRO A 205 -1.59 17.25 18.46
C PRO A 205 -2.87 16.49 18.05
N ASP A 206 -3.96 17.17 17.72
CA ASP A 206 -5.18 16.57 17.16
C ASP A 206 -5.11 16.35 15.65
N GLY A 207 -4.15 16.94 14.96
CA GLY A 207 -3.91 16.83 13.53
C GLY A 207 -2.76 15.86 13.19
N VAL A 208 -1.75 16.37 12.48
CA VAL A 208 -0.65 15.57 11.92
C VAL A 208 0.64 15.63 12.74
N GLU A 209 0.71 16.50 13.74
CA GLU A 209 1.86 16.62 14.65
C GLU A 209 1.92 15.37 15.57
N PHE A 210 3.12 14.86 15.82
CA PHE A 210 3.37 13.70 16.65
C PHE A 210 4.72 13.86 17.37
N TYR A 211 4.65 14.25 18.66
CA TYR A 211 5.83 14.51 19.50
C TYR A 211 6.85 15.48 18.85
N GLY A 212 6.34 16.59 18.32
CA GLY A 212 7.15 17.60 17.61
C GLY A 212 7.52 17.25 16.17
N LYS A 213 7.07 16.11 15.66
CA LYS A 213 7.38 15.61 14.32
C LYS A 213 6.13 15.53 13.43
N PHE A 214 6.32 15.36 12.15
CA PHE A 214 5.26 15.15 11.16
C PHE A 214 5.04 13.66 10.92
N ASN A 215 3.83 13.16 11.15
CA ASN A 215 3.50 11.74 11.06
C ASN A 215 2.46 11.49 9.95
N PHE A 216 2.85 10.77 8.91
CA PHE A 216 2.00 10.49 7.74
C PHE A 216 0.92 9.44 8.04
N MET A 217 1.23 8.41 8.83
CA MET A 217 0.25 7.43 9.29
C MET A 217 -0.86 8.11 10.08
N LYS A 218 -0.48 9.01 11.00
CA LYS A 218 -1.42 9.80 11.80
C LYS A 218 -2.33 10.65 10.90
N ALA A 219 -1.78 11.28 9.86
CA ALA A 219 -2.58 12.03 8.89
C ALA A 219 -3.66 11.16 8.25
N GLY A 220 -3.32 9.95 7.82
CA GLY A 220 -4.27 8.98 7.28
C GLY A 220 -5.36 8.62 8.29
N ILE A 221 -4.98 8.32 9.54
CA ILE A 221 -5.91 7.96 10.61
C ILE A 221 -6.86 9.13 10.97
N VAL A 222 -6.35 10.36 11.04
CA VAL A 222 -7.16 11.53 11.41
C VAL A 222 -8.18 11.89 10.34
N TYR A 223 -7.77 11.89 9.07
CA TYR A 223 -8.53 12.49 7.97
C TYR A 223 -9.30 11.52 7.08
N ALA A 224 -9.05 10.21 7.14
CA ALA A 224 -9.83 9.24 6.36
C ALA A 224 -11.27 9.13 6.87
N ASP A 225 -12.21 8.86 5.95
CA ASP A 225 -13.61 8.62 6.32
C ASP A 225 -13.74 7.29 7.06
N ILE A 226 -13.08 6.23 6.59
CA ILE A 226 -13.05 4.89 7.20
C ILE A 226 -11.60 4.42 7.33
N ILE A 227 -11.32 3.70 8.42
CA ILE A 227 -10.03 3.07 8.68
C ILE A 227 -10.25 1.57 8.78
N ASN A 228 -9.36 0.79 8.19
CA ASN A 228 -9.32 -0.64 8.45
C ASN A 228 -7.90 -1.13 8.69
N THR A 229 -7.80 -2.30 9.28
CA THR A 229 -6.55 -3.04 9.45
C THR A 229 -6.75 -4.53 9.14
N VAL A 230 -5.67 -5.27 9.08
CA VAL A 230 -5.60 -6.62 8.49
C VAL A 230 -6.06 -7.76 9.42
N SER A 231 -6.64 -7.45 10.58
CA SER A 231 -7.16 -8.45 11.51
C SER A 231 -8.12 -7.81 12.53
N GLU A 232 -9.21 -8.49 12.88
CA GLU A 232 -10.12 -8.07 13.94
C GLU A 232 -9.39 -7.95 15.29
N LYS A 233 -8.52 -8.93 15.59
CA LYS A 233 -7.70 -8.90 16.79
C LYS A 233 -6.75 -7.71 16.80
N TYR A 234 -6.08 -7.47 15.68
CA TYR A 234 -5.14 -6.36 15.55
C TYR A 234 -5.86 -5.00 15.67
N ALA A 235 -7.07 -4.85 15.12
CA ALA A 235 -7.88 -3.63 15.33
C ALA A 235 -8.18 -3.35 16.82
N GLN A 236 -8.30 -4.40 17.64
CA GLN A 236 -8.46 -4.24 19.10
C GLN A 236 -7.11 -3.90 19.77
N GLU A 237 -6.03 -4.55 19.38
CA GLU A 237 -4.71 -4.40 19.98
C GLU A 237 -4.14 -3.00 19.74
N ILE A 238 -4.15 -2.49 18.51
CA ILE A 238 -3.58 -1.18 18.16
C ILE A 238 -4.30 0.02 18.81
N ARG A 239 -5.53 -0.14 19.28
CA ARG A 239 -6.29 0.90 19.96
C ARG A 239 -6.28 0.80 21.48
N SER A 240 -5.81 -0.31 22.05
CA SER A 240 -5.92 -0.59 23.48
C SER A 240 -4.60 -0.87 24.18
N LYS A 241 -3.54 -1.20 23.44
CA LYS A 241 -2.24 -1.56 24.01
C LYS A 241 -1.15 -0.67 23.41
N GLU A 242 -0.37 -0.03 24.27
CA GLU A 242 0.74 0.83 23.89
C GLU A 242 1.78 0.07 23.03
N GLU A 243 2.06 -1.17 23.39
CA GLU A 243 2.97 -2.07 22.66
C GLU A 243 2.62 -2.21 21.15
N PHE A 244 1.33 -2.18 20.81
CA PHE A 244 0.85 -2.28 19.42
C PHE A 244 0.40 -0.95 18.83
N GLY A 245 0.07 0.02 19.68
CA GLY A 245 -0.43 1.34 19.28
C GLY A 245 0.67 2.32 18.90
N PHE A 246 1.91 2.10 19.37
CA PHE A 246 3.08 2.93 19.08
C PHE A 246 2.82 4.44 19.24
N GLY A 247 2.05 4.81 20.27
CA GLY A 247 1.67 6.19 20.59
C GLY A 247 0.42 6.69 19.84
N LEU A 248 -0.21 5.88 18.99
CA LEU A 248 -1.46 6.21 18.29
C LEU A 248 -2.70 5.51 18.88
N GLU A 249 -2.56 4.71 19.93
CA GLU A 249 -3.65 3.94 20.54
C GLU A 249 -4.82 4.80 21.01
N LYS A 250 -4.56 5.97 21.59
CA LYS A 250 -5.61 6.91 22.04
C LYS A 250 -6.39 7.49 20.85
N LEU A 251 -5.68 7.83 19.77
CA LEU A 251 -6.31 8.32 18.54
C LEU A 251 -7.16 7.23 17.91
N LEU A 252 -6.64 6.01 17.77
CA LEU A 252 -7.36 4.86 17.21
C LEU A 252 -8.58 4.49 18.07
N ASN A 253 -8.49 4.61 19.39
CA ASN A 253 -9.60 4.41 20.28
C ASN A 253 -10.68 5.52 20.14
N LYS A 254 -10.28 6.77 19.91
CA LYS A 254 -11.21 7.88 19.55
C LYS A 254 -11.95 7.59 18.23
N ARG A 255 -11.29 6.93 17.28
CA ARG A 255 -11.83 6.53 15.96
C ARG A 255 -12.37 5.08 15.94
N LYS A 256 -12.65 4.47 17.09
CA LYS A 256 -13.06 3.04 17.19
C LYS A 256 -14.31 2.67 16.38
N ASN A 257 -15.20 3.61 16.16
CA ASN A 257 -16.44 3.38 15.39
C ASN A 257 -16.20 3.38 13.88
N ASP A 258 -15.08 3.94 13.43
CA ASP A 258 -14.67 4.00 12.03
C ASP A 258 -13.54 3.01 11.73
N LEU A 259 -13.08 2.24 12.75
CA LEU A 259 -11.97 1.28 12.63
C LEU A 259 -12.49 -0.15 12.53
N TYR A 260 -12.18 -0.82 11.45
CA TYR A 260 -12.60 -2.18 11.15
C TYR A 260 -11.40 -3.11 11.01
N GLY A 261 -11.49 -4.31 11.56
CA GLY A 261 -10.53 -5.39 11.33
C GLY A 261 -11.04 -6.31 10.21
N ILE A 262 -10.28 -6.44 9.13
CA ILE A 262 -10.63 -7.32 8.01
C ILE A 262 -9.42 -8.20 7.71
N ILE A 263 -9.57 -9.52 7.91
CA ILE A 263 -8.47 -10.46 7.68
C ILE A 263 -8.12 -10.55 6.19
N ASN A 264 -6.81 -10.57 5.88
CA ASN A 264 -6.36 -10.78 4.52
C ASN A 264 -6.74 -12.18 4.04
N GLY A 265 -7.19 -12.24 2.77
CA GLY A 265 -7.40 -13.51 2.08
C GLY A 265 -6.10 -14.15 1.61
N VAL A 266 -6.21 -15.30 1.00
CA VAL A 266 -5.11 -16.04 0.37
C VAL A 266 -5.38 -16.15 -1.12
N ASP A 267 -4.39 -15.76 -1.94
CA ASP A 267 -4.44 -16.02 -3.38
C ASP A 267 -4.05 -17.49 -3.65
N TYR A 268 -5.06 -18.32 -3.84
CA TYR A 268 -4.87 -19.75 -4.12
C TYR A 268 -4.29 -20.06 -5.52
N ASN A 269 -4.14 -19.07 -6.40
CA ASN A 269 -3.38 -19.26 -7.64
C ASN A 269 -1.87 -19.31 -7.36
N VAL A 270 -1.43 -18.63 -6.28
CA VAL A 270 -0.02 -18.56 -5.85
C VAL A 270 0.23 -19.53 -4.68
N TRP A 271 -0.63 -19.49 -3.66
CA TRP A 271 -0.46 -20.22 -2.40
C TRP A 271 -1.32 -21.49 -2.39
N SER A 272 -1.02 -22.43 -3.27
CA SER A 272 -1.72 -23.71 -3.33
C SER A 272 -0.74 -24.90 -3.40
N PRO A 273 -0.74 -25.80 -2.41
CA PRO A 273 0.13 -26.97 -2.45
C PRO A 273 -0.21 -27.96 -3.58
N GLN A 274 -1.33 -27.75 -4.27
CA GLN A 274 -1.69 -28.57 -5.43
C GLN A 274 -0.94 -28.11 -6.70
N THR A 275 -0.59 -26.84 -6.79
CA THR A 275 0.01 -26.24 -8.00
C THR A 275 1.39 -25.62 -7.74
N ASP A 276 1.79 -25.45 -6.48
CA ASP A 276 3.06 -24.83 -6.08
C ASP A 276 4.26 -25.53 -6.71
N GLU A 277 5.03 -24.81 -7.52
CA GLU A 277 6.19 -25.36 -8.26
C GLU A 277 7.41 -25.59 -7.39
N PHE A 278 7.46 -24.99 -6.20
CA PHE A 278 8.61 -25.01 -5.30
C PHE A 278 8.62 -26.22 -4.35
N ILE A 279 7.50 -26.88 -4.14
CA ILE A 279 7.42 -28.09 -3.30
C ILE A 279 7.59 -29.36 -4.14
N PRO A 280 8.45 -30.32 -3.71
CA PRO A 280 8.70 -31.53 -4.49
C PRO A 280 7.48 -32.43 -4.62
N THR A 281 6.62 -32.47 -3.64
CA THR A 281 5.42 -33.32 -3.66
C THR A 281 4.15 -32.48 -3.51
N LYS A 282 3.31 -32.49 -4.55
CA LYS A 282 2.00 -31.82 -4.54
C LYS A 282 1.03 -32.57 -3.61
N TYR A 283 0.20 -31.82 -2.87
CA TYR A 283 -0.81 -32.40 -2.00
C TYR A 283 -2.06 -31.50 -1.89
N SER A 284 -3.11 -32.05 -1.34
CA SER A 284 -4.36 -31.36 -1.02
C SER A 284 -4.81 -31.74 0.38
N ALA A 285 -5.93 -31.18 0.86
CA ALA A 285 -6.54 -31.61 2.11
C ALA A 285 -6.87 -33.12 2.11
N ALA A 286 -7.33 -33.64 0.97
CA ALA A 286 -7.64 -35.07 0.80
C ALA A 286 -6.39 -35.99 0.77
N THR A 287 -5.22 -35.42 0.46
CA THR A 287 -3.95 -36.16 0.36
C THR A 287 -2.88 -35.59 1.28
N ILE A 288 -3.30 -35.12 2.46
CA ILE A 288 -2.41 -34.40 3.41
C ILE A 288 -1.22 -35.27 3.86
N SER A 289 -1.35 -36.59 3.88
CA SER A 289 -0.26 -37.54 4.20
C SER A 289 0.96 -37.36 3.29
N LYS A 290 0.77 -36.92 2.04
CA LYS A 290 1.88 -36.64 1.12
C LYS A 290 2.76 -35.47 1.57
N LYS A 291 2.29 -34.61 2.50
CA LYS A 291 3.09 -33.49 3.03
C LYS A 291 4.35 -33.95 3.75
N VAL A 292 4.39 -35.19 4.24
CA VAL A 292 5.58 -35.75 4.89
C VAL A 292 6.81 -35.77 3.96
N GLU A 293 6.61 -35.98 2.66
CA GLU A 293 7.71 -35.95 1.67
C GLU A 293 8.32 -34.55 1.55
N ASN A 294 7.49 -33.51 1.67
CA ASN A 294 8.00 -32.13 1.69
C ASN A 294 8.76 -31.83 2.99
N LYS A 295 8.34 -32.40 4.13
CA LYS A 295 9.09 -32.33 5.39
C LYS A 295 10.46 -32.98 5.25
N LYS A 296 10.54 -34.18 4.65
CA LYS A 296 11.82 -34.87 4.40
C LYS A 296 12.75 -34.02 3.54
N ALA A 297 12.25 -33.52 2.41
CA ALA A 297 13.03 -32.70 1.49
C ALA A 297 13.52 -31.40 2.14
N LEU A 298 12.68 -30.75 2.95
CA LEU A 298 13.06 -29.53 3.68
C LEU A 298 14.19 -29.82 4.68
N LEU A 299 14.04 -30.85 5.52
CA LEU A 299 15.04 -31.22 6.52
C LEU A 299 16.37 -31.62 5.86
N GLN A 300 16.32 -32.37 4.76
CA GLN A 300 17.49 -32.73 3.98
C GLN A 300 18.25 -31.49 3.45
N LYS A 301 17.49 -30.48 2.95
CA LYS A 301 18.08 -29.23 2.45
C LYS A 301 18.82 -28.46 3.55
N PHE A 302 18.37 -28.57 4.79
CA PHE A 302 19.00 -27.93 5.96
C PHE A 302 19.96 -28.85 6.74
N ASN A 303 20.27 -30.05 6.22
CA ASN A 303 21.11 -31.07 6.89
C ASN A 303 20.58 -31.43 8.30
N LEU A 304 19.25 -31.46 8.48
CA LEU A 304 18.62 -31.84 9.73
C LEU A 304 18.12 -33.28 9.65
N LYS A 305 18.19 -34.01 10.78
CA LYS A 305 17.69 -35.37 10.87
C LYS A 305 16.16 -35.39 10.72
N PHE A 306 15.68 -36.30 9.87
CA PHE A 306 14.25 -36.53 9.75
C PHE A 306 13.74 -37.41 10.91
N ASP A 307 12.67 -36.97 11.51
CA ASP A 307 11.83 -37.76 12.43
C ASP A 307 10.36 -37.39 12.14
N GLU A 308 9.54 -38.40 11.91
CA GLU A 308 8.14 -38.20 11.56
C GLU A 308 7.35 -37.52 12.68
N ASN A 309 7.66 -37.86 13.94
CA ASN A 309 6.94 -37.41 15.12
C ASN A 309 7.38 -36.04 15.64
N ILE A 310 8.51 -35.53 15.21
CA ILE A 310 8.99 -34.20 15.63
C ILE A 310 8.46 -33.13 14.68
N PRO A 311 7.67 -32.15 15.15
CA PRO A 311 7.21 -31.06 14.29
C PRO A 311 8.35 -30.18 13.83
N VAL A 312 8.24 -29.63 12.61
CA VAL A 312 9.16 -28.65 12.05
C VAL A 312 8.51 -27.29 12.10
N ILE A 313 9.18 -26.35 12.77
CA ILE A 313 8.74 -24.95 12.89
C ILE A 313 9.76 -24.08 12.14
N GLY A 314 9.27 -23.26 11.22
CA GLY A 314 10.09 -22.29 10.44
C GLY A 314 9.61 -20.88 10.68
N ILE A 315 10.55 -19.94 10.77
CA ILE A 315 10.31 -18.49 10.80
C ILE A 315 11.03 -17.88 9.61
N ILE A 316 10.32 -17.10 8.83
CA ILE A 316 10.86 -16.33 7.69
C ILE A 316 10.57 -14.86 7.99
N SER A 317 11.63 -14.07 8.17
CA SER A 317 11.53 -12.65 8.52
C SER A 317 12.41 -11.80 7.58
#